data_9703e45d255e2ba8a088c23805e47165
#
_entry.id   9703e45d255e2ba8a088c23805e47165
#
_cell.length_a   1.000
_cell.length_b   1.000
_cell.length_c   1.000
_cell.angle_alpha   90.00
_cell.angle_beta   90.00
_cell.angle_gamma   90.00
#
_symmetry.space_group_name_H-M   'P 1'
#
loop_
_entity.id
_entity.type
_entity.pdbx_description
1 polymer ?
#
loop_
_entity_poly.entity_id
_entity_poly.type
_entity_poly.pdbx_seq_one_letter_code
_entity_poly.pdbx_strand_id
1 'polypeptide(L)'
;CLEAGLIPVIAYQADELKKDPSDKNLRRVEAWWRTVSEHFQDESFLLSFDLIIEVTDALKNQPKRLNEIYERLVSVVRESNPERIVMISPRLRSDAAYLRDLTIPSAANGYLMAEWHFYASGPSKENPRKLWTSGTAEEKALIQEKIDLALQWQKETGVPTWVGAWMPGNYNEGDTYTVDEQVAFASYMTQSLTDAGIPFAINADSHFYDREQHKWLEDMQPVFMAIYGAQALPFQ
;
A
#
# COMPACT_ATOMS: atom_id res chain seq x y z
N CYS A 1 -9.93 -3.74 -16.29
CA CYS A 1 -8.55 -3.78 -15.78
C CYS A 1 -7.85 -5.06 -16.22
N LEU A 2 -8.33 -6.25 -15.84
CA LEU A 2 -7.69 -7.55 -16.15
C LEU A 2 -7.46 -7.75 -17.65
N GLU A 3 -8.44 -7.41 -18.49
CA GLU A 3 -8.31 -7.49 -19.95
C GLU A 3 -7.21 -6.56 -20.51
N ALA A 4 -6.92 -5.47 -19.81
CA ALA A 4 -5.83 -4.56 -20.13
C ALA A 4 -4.48 -4.96 -19.50
N GLY A 5 -4.38 -6.16 -18.90
CA GLY A 5 -3.17 -6.64 -18.22
C GLY A 5 -2.86 -5.95 -16.89
N LEU A 6 -3.84 -5.23 -16.30
CA LEU A 6 -3.70 -4.58 -15.01
C LEU A 6 -4.21 -5.50 -13.89
N ILE A 7 -3.52 -5.48 -12.75
CA ILE A 7 -3.94 -6.19 -11.54
C ILE A 7 -4.73 -5.21 -10.66
N PRO A 8 -6.07 -5.33 -10.60
CA PRO A 8 -6.86 -4.44 -9.75
C PRO A 8 -6.78 -4.87 -8.28
N VAL A 9 -6.74 -3.88 -7.39
CA VAL A 9 -6.83 -4.08 -5.94
C VAL A 9 -8.06 -3.34 -5.42
N ILE A 10 -8.98 -4.07 -4.80
CA ILE A 10 -10.11 -3.49 -4.09
C ILE A 10 -9.68 -3.26 -2.65
N ALA A 11 -9.60 -2.01 -2.24
CA ALA A 11 -9.17 -1.60 -0.92
C ALA A 11 -10.32 -0.98 -0.11
N TYR A 12 -10.36 -1.25 1.20
CA TYR A 12 -11.40 -0.72 2.08
C TYR A 12 -10.83 0.13 3.21
N GLN A 13 -11.32 1.37 3.34
CA GLN A 13 -10.85 2.30 4.38
C GLN A 13 -11.26 1.89 5.80
N ALA A 14 -12.42 1.29 5.99
CA ALA A 14 -12.93 0.82 7.27
C ALA A 14 -12.88 1.88 8.41
N ASP A 15 -13.15 3.15 8.12
CA ASP A 15 -12.94 4.29 9.04
C ASP A 15 -13.66 4.12 10.38
N GLU A 16 -14.92 3.65 10.37
CA GLU A 16 -15.67 3.44 11.60
C GLU A 16 -15.05 2.33 12.48
N LEU A 17 -14.50 1.27 11.87
CA LEU A 17 -13.79 0.22 12.58
C LEU A 17 -12.44 0.72 13.13
N LYS A 18 -11.73 1.56 12.38
CA LYS A 18 -10.49 2.17 12.86
C LYS A 18 -10.71 3.07 14.09
N LYS A 19 -11.80 3.84 14.10
CA LYS A 19 -12.19 4.72 15.22
C LYS A 19 -12.68 3.94 16.43
N ASP A 20 -13.54 2.95 16.21
CA ASP A 20 -14.12 2.09 17.23
C ASP A 20 -14.00 0.61 16.81
N PRO A 21 -12.95 -0.09 17.23
CA PRO A 21 -12.70 -1.49 16.86
C PRO A 21 -13.57 -2.49 17.63
N SER A 22 -14.84 -2.14 17.82
CA SER A 22 -15.86 -3.00 18.45
C SER A 22 -16.31 -4.13 17.52
N ASP A 23 -16.86 -5.20 18.10
CA ASP A 23 -17.45 -6.29 17.32
C ASP A 23 -18.65 -5.85 16.48
N LYS A 24 -19.34 -4.79 16.89
CA LYS A 24 -20.42 -4.20 16.09
C LYS A 24 -19.90 -3.67 14.75
N ASN A 25 -18.84 -2.89 14.78
CA ASN A 25 -18.24 -2.34 13.57
C ASN A 25 -17.51 -3.41 12.75
N LEU A 26 -16.88 -4.37 13.42
CA LEU A 26 -16.26 -5.50 12.73
C LEU A 26 -17.29 -6.31 11.94
N ARG A 27 -18.47 -6.63 12.50
CA ARG A 27 -19.55 -7.31 11.76
C ARG A 27 -20.01 -6.56 10.51
N ARG A 28 -19.93 -5.22 10.50
CA ARG A 28 -20.24 -4.42 9.29
C ARG A 28 -19.18 -4.60 8.21
N VAL A 29 -17.92 -4.62 8.60
CA VAL A 29 -16.79 -4.84 7.68
C VAL A 29 -16.82 -6.28 7.15
N GLU A 30 -17.12 -7.27 7.99
CA GLU A 30 -17.31 -8.67 7.57
C GLU A 30 -18.45 -8.80 6.54
N ALA A 31 -19.59 -8.15 6.80
CA ALA A 31 -20.73 -8.17 5.86
C ALA A 31 -20.35 -7.52 4.52
N TRP A 32 -19.60 -6.42 4.55
CA TRP A 32 -19.11 -5.76 3.34
C TRP A 32 -18.17 -6.67 2.55
N TRP A 33 -17.16 -7.27 3.21
CA TRP A 33 -16.24 -8.18 2.55
C TRP A 33 -16.91 -9.45 2.04
N ARG A 34 -17.92 -9.98 2.75
CA ARG A 34 -18.72 -11.10 2.27
C ARG A 34 -19.40 -10.76 0.94
N THR A 35 -20.09 -9.61 0.88
CA THR A 35 -20.74 -9.15 -0.34
C THR A 35 -19.77 -8.96 -1.49
N VAL A 36 -18.62 -8.32 -1.25
CA VAL A 36 -17.58 -8.13 -2.26
C VAL A 36 -16.99 -9.47 -2.72
N SER A 37 -16.70 -10.35 -1.77
CA SER A 37 -16.13 -11.68 -2.06
C SER A 37 -17.06 -12.54 -2.89
N GLU A 38 -18.36 -12.59 -2.55
CA GLU A 38 -19.38 -13.31 -3.31
C GLU A 38 -19.55 -12.71 -4.73
N HIS A 39 -19.53 -11.38 -4.85
CA HIS A 39 -19.67 -10.72 -6.14
C HIS A 39 -18.54 -11.04 -7.11
N PHE A 40 -17.29 -11.13 -6.61
CA PHE A 40 -16.10 -11.35 -7.42
C PHE A 40 -15.56 -12.79 -7.35
N GLN A 41 -16.33 -13.76 -6.87
CA GLN A 41 -15.85 -15.14 -6.67
C GLN A 41 -15.39 -15.82 -7.96
N ASP A 42 -16.03 -15.49 -9.08
CA ASP A 42 -15.76 -16.07 -10.39
C ASP A 42 -14.68 -15.28 -11.19
N GLU A 43 -14.20 -14.16 -10.63
CA GLU A 43 -13.14 -13.37 -11.24
C GLU A 43 -11.74 -13.97 -10.99
N SER A 44 -10.79 -13.62 -11.85
CA SER A 44 -9.40 -14.06 -11.70
C SER A 44 -8.86 -13.78 -10.29
N PHE A 45 -8.08 -14.70 -9.74
CA PHE A 45 -7.39 -14.54 -8.45
C PHE A 45 -6.44 -13.34 -8.42
N LEU A 46 -6.04 -12.81 -9.58
CA LEU A 46 -5.25 -11.58 -9.69
C LEU A 46 -5.99 -10.33 -9.21
N LEU A 47 -7.33 -10.31 -9.32
CA LEU A 47 -8.11 -9.29 -8.61
C LEU A 47 -7.89 -9.48 -7.11
N SER A 48 -7.26 -8.55 -6.46
CA SER A 48 -6.80 -8.67 -5.07
C SER A 48 -7.65 -7.83 -4.12
N PHE A 49 -7.68 -8.21 -2.84
CA PHE A 49 -8.44 -7.51 -1.80
C PHE A 49 -7.50 -6.99 -0.71
N ASP A 50 -7.52 -5.68 -0.48
CA ASP A 50 -6.83 -5.05 0.64
C ASP A 50 -7.86 -4.76 1.76
N LEU A 51 -7.75 -5.52 2.84
CA LEU A 51 -8.80 -5.62 3.84
C LEU A 51 -9.03 -4.35 4.64
N ILE A 52 -7.98 -3.67 5.05
CA ILE A 52 -8.04 -2.40 5.80
C ILE A 52 -6.80 -1.59 5.44
N ILE A 53 -7.00 -0.57 4.63
CA ILE A 53 -5.92 0.34 4.24
C ILE A 53 -5.59 1.33 5.36
N GLU A 54 -4.32 1.59 5.60
CA GLU A 54 -3.83 2.63 6.52
C GLU A 54 -4.43 2.59 7.93
N VAL A 55 -4.09 1.59 8.72
CA VAL A 55 -4.59 1.45 10.10
C VAL A 55 -4.23 2.67 10.97
N THR A 56 -5.26 3.44 11.36
CA THR A 56 -5.18 4.70 12.12
C THR A 56 -6.04 4.67 13.38
N ASP A 57 -6.32 5.83 13.95
CA ASP A 57 -7.25 6.10 15.05
C ASP A 57 -7.01 5.21 16.28
N ALA A 58 -8.07 4.68 16.88
CA ALA A 58 -7.96 3.83 18.05
C ALA A 58 -7.28 2.48 17.76
N LEU A 59 -7.52 1.94 16.56
CA LEU A 59 -7.01 0.62 16.17
C LEU A 59 -5.48 0.59 16.04
N LYS A 60 -4.83 1.70 15.68
CA LYS A 60 -3.36 1.79 15.56
C LYS A 60 -2.61 1.41 16.85
N ASN A 61 -3.25 1.54 18.01
CA ASN A 61 -2.69 1.23 19.31
C ASN A 61 -3.07 -0.15 19.84
N GLN A 62 -3.77 -0.97 19.04
CA GLN A 62 -4.32 -2.25 19.45
C GLN A 62 -3.86 -3.39 18.50
N PRO A 63 -2.55 -3.74 18.49
CA PRO A 63 -2.02 -4.74 17.55
C PRO A 63 -2.67 -6.12 17.71
N LYS A 64 -3.00 -6.54 18.92
CA LYS A 64 -3.71 -7.81 19.16
C LYS A 64 -5.10 -7.79 18.54
N ARG A 65 -5.84 -6.69 18.72
CA ARG A 65 -7.17 -6.52 18.14
C ARG A 65 -7.12 -6.48 16.63
N LEU A 66 -6.11 -5.82 16.04
CA LEU A 66 -5.89 -5.80 14.60
C LEU A 66 -5.71 -7.22 14.04
N ASN A 67 -4.91 -8.04 14.68
CA ASN A 67 -4.70 -9.43 14.29
C ASN A 67 -5.99 -10.29 14.41
N GLU A 68 -6.78 -10.11 15.47
CA GLU A 68 -8.10 -10.76 15.59
C GLU A 68 -9.04 -10.36 14.46
N ILE A 69 -9.03 -9.08 14.08
CA ILE A 69 -9.80 -8.56 12.96
C ILE A 69 -9.36 -9.21 11.65
N TYR A 70 -8.06 -9.25 11.35
CA TYR A 70 -7.55 -9.90 10.13
C TYR A 70 -7.85 -11.39 10.09
N GLU A 71 -7.72 -12.12 11.20
CA GLU A 71 -8.11 -13.54 11.29
C GLU A 71 -9.55 -13.75 10.82
N ARG A 72 -10.47 -12.91 11.29
CA ARG A 72 -11.89 -13.00 10.94
C ARG A 72 -12.16 -12.56 9.50
N LEU A 73 -11.57 -11.45 9.05
CA LEU A 73 -11.81 -10.94 7.69
C LEU A 73 -11.24 -11.87 6.61
N VAL A 74 -10.04 -12.43 6.83
CA VAL A 74 -9.48 -13.43 5.91
C VAL A 74 -10.38 -14.65 5.86
N SER A 75 -10.88 -15.14 7.00
CA SER A 75 -11.81 -16.28 7.03
C SER A 75 -13.09 -16.01 6.23
N VAL A 76 -13.66 -14.80 6.35
CA VAL A 76 -14.83 -14.38 5.56
C VAL A 76 -14.56 -14.41 4.05
N VAL A 77 -13.42 -13.87 3.62
CA VAL A 77 -13.05 -13.89 2.20
C VAL A 77 -12.88 -15.32 1.70
N ARG A 78 -12.29 -16.22 2.50
CA ARG A 78 -12.04 -17.61 2.12
C ARG A 78 -13.31 -18.45 1.95
N GLU A 79 -14.45 -18.02 2.48
CA GLU A 79 -15.73 -18.72 2.29
C GLU A 79 -16.09 -18.86 0.80
N SER A 80 -15.79 -17.84 -0.02
CA SER A 80 -16.08 -17.83 -1.47
C SER A 80 -14.86 -17.65 -2.36
N ASN A 81 -13.70 -17.25 -1.83
CA ASN A 81 -12.49 -16.98 -2.59
C ASN A 81 -11.27 -17.67 -1.96
N PRO A 82 -11.12 -19.00 -2.10
CA PRO A 82 -10.04 -19.75 -1.45
C PRO A 82 -8.63 -19.35 -1.89
N GLU A 83 -8.47 -18.86 -3.12
CA GLU A 83 -7.18 -18.54 -3.75
C GLU A 83 -7.00 -17.05 -4.06
N ARG A 84 -7.92 -16.19 -3.57
CA ARG A 84 -7.81 -14.74 -3.75
C ARG A 84 -6.61 -14.18 -3.01
N ILE A 85 -5.80 -13.37 -3.66
CA ILE A 85 -4.76 -12.62 -2.96
C ILE A 85 -5.44 -11.60 -2.04
N VAL A 86 -5.13 -11.71 -0.76
CA VAL A 86 -5.63 -10.83 0.29
C VAL A 86 -4.46 -10.08 0.90
N MET A 87 -4.63 -8.80 1.16
CA MET A 87 -3.61 -7.95 1.75
C MET A 87 -4.01 -7.52 3.15
N ILE A 88 -3.03 -7.52 4.05
CA ILE A 88 -3.14 -7.01 5.42
C ILE A 88 -2.10 -5.92 5.64
N SER A 89 -2.47 -4.87 6.35
CA SER A 89 -1.62 -3.71 6.58
C SER A 89 -1.17 -3.62 8.04
N PRO A 90 0.10 -3.30 8.32
CA PRO A 90 0.52 -2.97 9.65
C PRO A 90 -0.10 -1.66 10.13
N ARG A 91 -0.05 -1.45 11.45
CA ARG A 91 -0.54 -0.22 12.07
C ARG A 91 0.26 1.03 11.67
N LEU A 92 -0.19 2.20 12.12
CA LEU A 92 0.42 3.50 11.87
C LEU A 92 0.57 3.81 10.37
N ARG A 93 -0.58 3.80 9.65
CA ARG A 93 -0.66 4.08 8.21
C ARG A 93 0.21 3.15 7.37
N SER A 94 0.13 1.85 7.64
CA SER A 94 0.89 0.83 6.92
C SER A 94 2.42 1.02 7.02
N ASP A 95 2.93 1.45 8.19
CA ASP A 95 4.37 1.63 8.38
C ASP A 95 5.09 0.27 8.50
N ALA A 96 6.07 0.03 7.64
CA ALA A 96 6.87 -1.19 7.60
C ALA A 96 7.53 -1.54 8.95
N ALA A 97 7.82 -0.56 9.82
CA ALA A 97 8.37 -0.79 11.14
C ALA A 97 7.47 -1.66 12.04
N TYR A 98 6.19 -1.78 11.70
CA TYR A 98 5.20 -2.56 12.45
C TYR A 98 4.74 -3.83 11.73
N LEU A 99 5.38 -4.25 10.65
CA LEU A 99 5.14 -5.56 10.01
C LEU A 99 5.29 -6.71 11.01
N ARG A 100 6.28 -6.63 11.90
CA ARG A 100 6.53 -7.61 12.97
C ARG A 100 5.38 -7.78 13.98
N ASP A 101 4.44 -6.82 14.03
CA ASP A 101 3.27 -6.91 14.91
C ASP A 101 2.13 -7.72 14.26
N LEU A 102 2.23 -8.02 12.96
CA LEU A 102 1.24 -8.80 12.23
C LEU A 102 1.42 -10.31 12.54
N THR A 103 0.30 -10.96 12.74
CA THR A 103 0.19 -12.42 12.81
C THR A 103 -0.45 -12.92 11.52
N ILE A 104 0.12 -13.99 10.95
CA ILE A 104 -0.44 -14.58 9.74
C ILE A 104 -1.77 -15.27 10.08
N PRO A 105 -2.90 -14.85 9.47
CA PRO A 105 -4.18 -15.49 9.69
C PRO A 105 -4.17 -16.98 9.32
N SER A 106 -4.85 -17.79 10.11
CA SER A 106 -4.88 -19.27 9.93
C SER A 106 -5.45 -19.68 8.57
N ALA A 107 -6.39 -18.90 8.03
CA ALA A 107 -7.01 -19.13 6.73
C ALA A 107 -6.26 -18.49 5.56
N ALA A 108 -5.01 -18.03 5.72
CA ALA A 108 -4.26 -17.37 4.64
C ALA A 108 -4.04 -18.25 3.40
N ASN A 109 -3.82 -19.57 3.60
CA ASN A 109 -3.69 -20.58 2.55
C ASN A 109 -2.62 -20.28 1.48
N GLY A 110 -1.56 -19.49 1.83
CA GLY A 110 -0.52 -19.08 0.90
C GLY A 110 -0.90 -17.92 -0.05
N TYR A 111 -2.14 -17.41 0.02
CA TYR A 111 -2.62 -16.30 -0.81
C TYR A 111 -2.78 -15.02 0.02
N LEU A 112 -1.69 -14.63 0.69
CA LEU A 112 -1.60 -13.44 1.54
C LEU A 112 -0.41 -12.60 1.13
N MET A 113 -0.54 -11.30 1.20
CA MET A 113 0.55 -10.32 1.15
C MET A 113 0.41 -9.34 2.32
N ALA A 114 1.52 -8.74 2.75
CA ALA A 114 1.45 -7.58 3.63
C ALA A 114 1.72 -6.31 2.84
N GLU A 115 0.85 -5.32 3.02
CA GLU A 115 0.98 -4.00 2.43
C GLU A 115 1.75 -3.07 3.36
N TRP A 116 2.60 -2.22 2.82
CA TRP A 116 3.18 -1.09 3.53
C TRP A 116 3.31 0.14 2.65
N HIS A 117 3.38 1.32 3.26
CA HIS A 117 3.43 2.61 2.58
C HIS A 117 4.70 3.39 2.91
N PHE A 118 5.13 4.24 1.99
CA PHE A 118 6.17 5.23 2.22
C PHE A 118 5.95 6.47 1.37
N TYR A 119 6.02 7.63 1.98
CA TYR A 119 5.93 8.92 1.30
C TYR A 119 7.18 9.75 1.56
N ALA A 120 7.53 10.68 0.66
CA ALA A 120 8.72 11.52 0.78
C ALA A 120 8.76 12.39 2.05
N SER A 121 7.62 12.61 2.71
CA SER A 121 7.51 13.28 4.01
C SER A 121 7.23 12.32 5.17
N GLY A 122 7.32 10.99 4.92
CA GLY A 122 7.02 9.94 5.88
C GLY A 122 5.52 9.59 5.95
N PRO A 123 5.17 8.53 6.72
CA PRO A 123 3.82 7.99 6.77
C PRO A 123 2.83 8.84 7.59
N SER A 124 3.28 9.91 8.28
CA SER A 124 2.44 10.75 9.12
C SER A 124 2.17 12.10 8.46
N LYS A 125 0.88 12.45 8.31
CA LYS A 125 0.48 13.82 7.93
C LYS A 125 0.83 14.87 9.01
N GLU A 126 1.17 14.43 10.20
CA GLU A 126 1.56 15.30 11.33
C GLU A 126 3.06 15.62 11.35
N ASN A 127 3.83 15.01 10.44
CA ASN A 127 5.26 15.32 10.33
C ASN A 127 5.49 16.51 9.40
N PRO A 128 5.77 17.71 9.92
CA PRO A 128 5.97 18.90 9.11
C PRO A 128 7.34 18.94 8.43
N ARG A 129 8.19 17.92 8.61
CA ARG A 129 9.53 17.89 8.05
C ARG A 129 9.54 17.12 6.75
N LYS A 130 10.13 17.69 5.72
CA LYS A 130 10.54 16.93 4.53
C LYS A 130 11.54 15.84 4.96
N LEU A 131 11.24 14.60 4.62
CA LEU A 131 12.16 13.47 4.80
C LEU A 131 13.04 13.24 3.59
N TRP A 132 12.81 13.98 2.52
CA TRP A 132 13.55 13.86 1.29
C TRP A 132 13.76 15.23 0.63
N THR A 133 14.93 15.44 0.11
CA THR A 133 15.31 16.60 -0.71
C THR A 133 16.03 16.15 -1.99
N SER A 134 17.36 15.96 -1.92
CA SER A 134 18.19 15.61 -3.08
C SER A 134 18.63 14.14 -3.12
N GLY A 135 18.23 13.33 -2.17
CA GLY A 135 18.68 11.93 -2.04
C GLY A 135 20.02 11.83 -1.35
N THR A 136 20.18 12.50 -0.20
CA THR A 136 21.36 12.36 0.65
C THR A 136 21.50 10.92 1.15
N ALA A 137 22.65 10.57 1.72
CA ALA A 137 22.88 9.24 2.28
C ALA A 137 21.89 8.92 3.41
N GLU A 138 21.59 9.91 4.24
CA GLU A 138 20.64 9.80 5.35
C GLU A 138 19.19 9.59 4.85
N GLU A 139 18.77 10.33 3.82
CA GLU A 139 17.45 10.20 3.20
C GLU A 139 17.27 8.82 2.56
N LYS A 140 18.29 8.35 1.85
CA LYS A 140 18.31 7.00 1.27
C LYS A 140 18.26 5.91 2.33
N ALA A 141 18.96 6.10 3.44
CA ALA A 141 18.95 5.16 4.55
C ALA A 141 17.54 4.96 5.16
N LEU A 142 16.69 5.99 5.18
CA LEU A 142 15.31 5.88 5.66
C LEU A 142 14.48 4.91 4.79
N ILE A 143 14.64 4.98 3.47
CA ILE A 143 13.97 4.08 2.53
C ILE A 143 14.52 2.66 2.69
N GLN A 144 15.85 2.53 2.72
CA GLN A 144 16.50 1.23 2.84
C GLN A 144 16.11 0.52 4.13
N GLU A 145 16.01 1.24 5.26
CA GLU A 145 15.52 0.68 6.52
C GLU A 145 14.15 0.04 6.37
N LYS A 146 13.21 0.69 5.68
CA LYS A 146 11.86 0.14 5.48
C LYS A 146 11.87 -1.10 4.57
N ILE A 147 12.69 -1.07 3.53
CA ILE A 147 12.88 -2.23 2.63
C ILE A 147 13.50 -3.40 3.41
N ASP A 148 14.53 -3.16 4.21
CA ASP A 148 15.21 -4.19 5.00
C ASP A 148 14.24 -4.84 6.02
N LEU A 149 13.39 -4.04 6.68
CA LEU A 149 12.35 -4.53 7.59
C LEU A 149 11.32 -5.41 6.85
N ALA A 150 10.90 -5.00 5.65
CA ALA A 150 9.99 -5.77 4.82
C ALA A 150 10.63 -7.10 4.37
N LEU A 151 11.87 -7.08 3.91
CA LEU A 151 12.60 -8.29 3.49
C LEU A 151 12.85 -9.24 4.66
N GLN A 152 13.17 -8.69 5.84
CA GLN A 152 13.32 -9.51 7.05
C GLN A 152 12.01 -10.19 7.40
N TRP A 153 10.91 -9.46 7.40
CA TRP A 153 9.58 -10.02 7.69
C TRP A 153 9.17 -11.09 6.67
N GLN A 154 9.41 -10.87 5.36
CA GLN A 154 9.20 -11.87 4.32
C GLN A 154 9.98 -13.16 4.58
N LYS A 155 11.26 -13.02 4.99
CA LYS A 155 12.11 -14.16 5.31
C LYS A 155 11.61 -14.95 6.53
N GLU A 156 11.10 -14.24 7.54
CA GLU A 156 10.62 -14.85 8.79
C GLU A 156 9.27 -15.55 8.64
N THR A 157 8.40 -14.99 7.78
CA THR A 157 7.01 -15.46 7.65
C THR A 157 6.75 -16.29 6.39
N GLY A 158 7.59 -16.16 5.38
CA GLY A 158 7.34 -16.72 4.05
C GLY A 158 6.26 -15.98 3.26
N VAL A 159 5.73 -14.86 3.79
CA VAL A 159 4.67 -14.06 3.13
C VAL A 159 5.29 -12.87 2.41
N PRO A 160 5.00 -12.65 1.11
CA PRO A 160 5.51 -11.50 0.38
C PRO A 160 4.91 -10.18 0.88
N THR A 161 5.64 -9.08 0.65
CA THR A 161 5.12 -7.73 0.87
C THR A 161 4.97 -6.98 -0.45
N TRP A 162 4.20 -5.92 -0.45
CA TRP A 162 4.14 -4.95 -1.53
C TRP A 162 4.00 -3.53 -0.97
N VAL A 163 4.42 -2.54 -1.74
CA VAL A 163 4.21 -1.14 -1.39
C VAL A 163 2.91 -0.69 -2.05
N GLY A 164 1.84 -0.66 -1.25
CA GLY A 164 0.47 -0.43 -1.71
C GLY A 164 0.22 1.00 -2.16
N ALA A 165 1.00 1.95 -1.58
CA ALA A 165 1.28 3.22 -2.22
C ALA A 165 2.57 3.86 -1.67
N TRP A 166 3.27 4.51 -2.58
CA TRP A 166 4.28 5.51 -2.28
C TRP A 166 4.06 6.73 -3.16
N MET A 167 4.61 7.86 -2.77
CA MET A 167 4.43 9.12 -3.48
C MET A 167 5.72 9.95 -3.37
N PRO A 168 6.24 10.48 -4.48
CA PRO A 168 7.35 11.43 -4.43
C PRO A 168 6.86 12.83 -4.04
N GLY A 169 6.20 12.92 -2.89
CA GLY A 169 5.57 14.12 -2.41
C GLY A 169 4.78 13.88 -1.13
N ASN A 170 3.85 14.76 -0.86
CA ASN A 170 3.05 14.76 0.35
C ASN A 170 1.69 15.40 0.09
N TYR A 171 0.68 15.01 0.84
CA TYR A 171 -0.62 15.67 0.86
C TYR A 171 -0.71 16.88 1.80
N ASN A 172 0.33 17.15 2.62
CA ASN A 172 0.30 18.24 3.57
C ASN A 172 0.49 19.58 2.87
N GLU A 173 -0.35 20.54 3.20
CA GLU A 173 -0.14 21.92 2.80
C GLU A 173 1.20 22.44 3.37
N GLY A 174 1.98 23.15 2.54
CA GLY A 174 3.27 23.70 2.91
C GLY A 174 4.48 22.80 2.70
N ASP A 175 4.28 21.50 2.43
CA ASP A 175 5.36 20.61 2.02
C ASP A 175 5.51 20.63 0.50
N THR A 176 6.11 21.69 -0.01
CA THR A 176 6.37 21.81 -1.44
C THR A 176 7.64 21.04 -1.82
N TYR A 177 7.51 20.21 -2.86
CA TYR A 177 8.62 19.51 -3.49
C TYR A 177 8.87 20.08 -4.87
N THR A 178 10.14 20.32 -5.21
CA THR A 178 10.53 20.62 -6.58
C THR A 178 10.43 19.35 -7.44
N VAL A 179 10.30 19.52 -8.75
CA VAL A 179 10.30 18.37 -9.68
C VAL A 179 11.60 17.57 -9.56
N ASP A 180 12.74 18.23 -9.37
CA ASP A 180 14.05 17.55 -9.21
C ASP A 180 14.07 16.69 -7.92
N GLU A 181 13.54 17.19 -6.80
CA GLU A 181 13.40 16.42 -5.56
C GLU A 181 12.49 15.19 -5.77
N GLN A 182 11.39 15.37 -6.49
CA GLN A 182 10.44 14.29 -6.80
C GLN A 182 11.06 13.24 -7.73
N VAL A 183 11.80 13.66 -8.74
CA VAL A 183 12.55 12.77 -9.64
C VAL A 183 13.61 11.97 -8.89
N ALA A 184 14.37 12.62 -8.02
CA ALA A 184 15.40 11.96 -7.21
C ALA A 184 14.78 10.89 -6.28
N PHE A 185 13.65 11.21 -5.64
CA PHE A 185 12.91 10.26 -4.80
C PHE A 185 12.36 9.09 -5.64
N ALA A 186 11.66 9.40 -6.73
CA ALA A 186 11.02 8.40 -7.58
C ALA A 186 12.04 7.44 -8.17
N SER A 187 13.17 7.95 -8.67
CA SER A 187 14.25 7.12 -9.21
C SER A 187 14.82 6.17 -8.16
N TYR A 188 15.12 6.68 -6.96
CA TYR A 188 15.70 5.87 -5.91
C TYR A 188 14.70 4.83 -5.38
N MET A 189 13.47 5.24 -5.12
CA MET A 189 12.41 4.35 -4.62
C MET A 189 12.13 3.21 -5.61
N THR A 190 11.95 3.54 -6.89
CA THR A 190 11.69 2.55 -7.95
C THR A 190 12.85 1.57 -8.08
N GLN A 191 14.09 2.06 -8.13
CA GLN A 191 15.26 1.19 -8.24
C GLN A 191 15.41 0.28 -7.03
N SER A 192 15.29 0.82 -5.82
CA SER A 192 15.48 0.07 -4.58
C SER A 192 14.41 -1.03 -4.41
N LEU A 193 13.15 -0.74 -4.73
CA LEU A 193 12.07 -1.73 -4.68
C LEU A 193 12.23 -2.81 -5.76
N THR A 194 12.65 -2.42 -6.96
CA THR A 194 12.93 -3.36 -8.05
C THR A 194 14.07 -4.31 -7.69
N ASP A 195 15.17 -3.78 -7.16
CA ASP A 195 16.34 -4.57 -6.73
C ASP A 195 15.97 -5.53 -5.58
N ALA A 196 15.08 -5.10 -4.71
CA ALA A 196 14.54 -5.92 -3.62
C ALA A 196 13.49 -6.95 -4.07
N GLY A 197 13.01 -6.88 -5.32
CA GLY A 197 11.93 -7.74 -5.81
C GLY A 197 10.57 -7.49 -5.13
N ILE A 198 10.37 -6.28 -4.59
CA ILE A 198 9.11 -5.89 -3.93
C ILE A 198 8.22 -5.16 -4.94
N PRO A 199 7.03 -5.70 -5.28
CA PRO A 199 6.09 -5.01 -6.15
C PRO A 199 5.54 -3.74 -5.48
N PHE A 200 5.18 -2.76 -6.29
CA PHE A 200 4.72 -1.46 -5.79
C PHE A 200 3.69 -0.80 -6.70
N ALA A 201 2.93 0.13 -6.12
CA ALA A 201 2.07 1.07 -6.82
C ALA A 201 2.41 2.50 -6.39
N ILE A 202 2.40 3.42 -7.35
CA ILE A 202 2.51 4.84 -7.07
C ILE A 202 1.13 5.44 -6.81
N ASN A 203 1.04 6.32 -5.83
CA ASN A 203 -0.12 7.16 -5.66
C ASN A 203 -0.01 8.38 -6.59
N ALA A 204 -0.49 8.21 -7.82
CA ALA A 204 -0.57 9.26 -8.82
C ALA A 204 -1.92 9.97 -8.71
N ASP A 205 -2.04 10.84 -7.71
CA ASP A 205 -3.22 11.67 -7.55
C ASP A 205 -3.27 12.85 -8.54
N SER A 206 -4.15 13.80 -8.30
CA SER A 206 -4.31 15.00 -9.15
C SER A 206 -3.08 15.92 -9.22
N HIS A 207 -2.06 15.69 -8.38
CA HIS A 207 -0.78 16.41 -8.46
C HIS A 207 0.14 15.86 -9.57
N PHE A 208 -0.14 14.65 -10.06
CA PHE A 208 0.67 13.96 -11.07
C PHE A 208 -0.13 13.62 -12.31
N TYR A 209 -1.44 13.36 -12.18
CA TYR A 209 -2.25 12.79 -13.24
C TYR A 209 -3.57 13.55 -13.42
N ASP A 210 -3.83 14.01 -14.64
CA ASP A 210 -5.09 14.60 -15.06
C ASP A 210 -6.10 13.48 -15.36
N ARG A 211 -7.08 13.31 -14.47
CA ARG A 211 -8.11 12.28 -14.60
C ARG A 211 -9.13 12.55 -15.71
N GLU A 212 -9.31 13.81 -16.10
CA GLU A 212 -10.24 14.19 -17.18
C GLU A 212 -9.62 13.94 -18.55
N GLN A 213 -8.33 14.27 -18.69
CA GLN A 213 -7.59 14.07 -19.93
C GLN A 213 -6.91 12.69 -20.03
N HIS A 214 -6.98 11.87 -18.97
CA HIS A 214 -6.35 10.55 -18.87
C HIS A 214 -4.84 10.56 -19.20
N LYS A 215 -4.12 11.56 -18.68
CA LYS A 215 -2.67 11.70 -18.91
C LYS A 215 -1.94 12.25 -17.70
N TRP A 216 -0.65 11.97 -17.64
CA TRP A 216 0.23 12.65 -16.70
C TRP A 216 0.33 14.13 -17.03
N LEU A 217 0.40 14.96 -15.98
CA LEU A 217 0.64 16.40 -16.14
C LEU A 217 1.97 16.62 -16.85
N GLU A 218 2.04 17.65 -17.71
CA GLU A 218 3.20 17.90 -18.55
C GLU A 218 4.47 18.20 -17.73
N ASP A 219 4.33 18.97 -16.65
CA ASP A 219 5.40 19.29 -15.72
C ASP A 219 5.83 18.11 -14.85
N MET A 220 5.02 17.04 -14.76
CA MET A 220 5.32 15.80 -14.04
C MET A 220 5.85 14.67 -14.93
N GLN A 221 6.05 14.91 -16.23
CA GLN A 221 6.67 13.94 -17.13
C GLN A 221 8.06 13.46 -16.67
N PRO A 222 8.94 14.30 -16.08
CA PRO A 222 10.20 13.82 -15.54
C PRO A 222 10.04 12.78 -14.43
N VAL A 223 9.02 12.92 -13.57
CA VAL A 223 8.69 11.95 -12.52
C VAL A 223 8.18 10.64 -13.14
N PHE A 224 7.29 10.72 -14.13
CA PHE A 224 6.83 9.56 -14.88
C PHE A 224 8.00 8.78 -15.48
N MET A 225 8.92 9.46 -16.15
CA MET A 225 10.11 8.85 -16.74
C MET A 225 11.05 8.22 -15.71
N ALA A 226 11.13 8.80 -14.52
CA ALA A 226 11.92 8.26 -13.41
C ALA A 226 11.36 6.92 -12.90
N ILE A 227 10.05 6.72 -13.00
CA ILE A 227 9.36 5.50 -12.53
C ILE A 227 9.36 4.42 -13.61
N TYR A 228 8.94 4.78 -14.82
CA TYR A 228 8.65 3.80 -15.88
C TYR A 228 9.75 3.70 -16.93
N GLY A 229 10.72 4.64 -16.96
CA GLY A 229 11.79 4.67 -17.92
C GLY A 229 11.35 5.02 -19.34
N ALA A 230 12.30 5.00 -20.27
CA ALA A 230 12.04 5.30 -21.68
C ALA A 230 11.19 4.22 -22.42
N GLN A 231 10.91 3.10 -21.77
CA GLN A 231 10.11 2.01 -22.33
C GLN A 231 8.61 2.17 -22.11
N ALA A 232 8.20 3.09 -21.25
CA ALA A 232 6.81 3.45 -21.07
C ALA A 232 6.36 4.37 -22.22
N LEU A 233 6.25 3.82 -23.43
CA LEU A 233 5.57 4.52 -24.51
C LEU A 233 4.11 4.72 -24.11
N PRO A 234 3.54 5.90 -24.31
CA PRO A 234 2.12 6.11 -24.09
C PRO A 234 1.35 5.09 -24.93
N PHE A 235 0.40 4.43 -24.30
CA PHE A 235 -0.61 3.66 -25.04
C PHE A 235 -1.23 4.63 -26.06
N GLN A 236 -0.98 4.37 -27.34
CA GLN A 236 -1.61 5.09 -28.45
C GLN A 236 -3.06 4.64 -28.58
#